data_08abe230a53a60660518c2a81f9d2b90
#
_entry.id   08abe230a53a60660518c2a81f9d2b90
#
_cell.length_a   1.000
_cell.length_b   1.000
_cell.length_c   1.000
_cell.angle_alpha   90.00
_cell.angle_beta   90.00
_cell.angle_gamma   90.00
#
_symmetry.space_group_name_H-M   'P 1'
#
loop_
_entity.id
_entity.type
_entity.pdbx_description
1 polymer ?
#
loop_
_entity_poly.entity_id
_entity_poly.type
_entity_poly.pdbx_seq_one_letter_code
_entity_poly.pdbx_strand_id
1 'polypeptide(L)'
;MRPAVRALISGVFAFGLAVAPAGISAAAPSPGPAGLQLSPCELEHPLRLTVVAAQCGWLSVAESPQDPAGRHIRLRVARVPAISRDRRPDPLFVLAGGPGMAATTFYASVASVFARVHRDRDIVLVDQRGTGASNPLDCREGEDLLYRASDAELAADTAGCLASLQARANVADYTTSVAVRDLDEVRAALGYQRIDLYGGSYGTRVAQHYLRRFPGRVRALILDGVVPVGRAIGPDTPLDAESALGAILARCAHDEACGRRFGDPAATYRRVRAALAARSVPVSAADPTSGVPQQLEFGEYQLATVLRLVSYTSEYAALLPLLLDEGARADYGPLAAQFLLASREYGEVLALGMHNSVVCTEDVPFYDSRTIDRARLARTFLGTAQLDGLATLCRIWPRGLMDPDLHAPLTSEVPALLLSGSDDPVTPPRYAAEAARGLPNSLSIVLAGFGHGQLTAPCMDRVLAAFLERASVRGLDTACTRNARPMPFFTSVNGPAP
;
A
#
# COMPACT_ATOMS: atom_id res chain seq x y z
N MET A 1 33.94 70.10 -22.34
CA MET A 1 35.30 70.49 -22.78
C MET A 1 36.13 69.21 -22.95
N ARG A 2 36.59 68.97 -24.16
CA ARG A 2 37.63 67.97 -24.54
C ARG A 2 38.99 68.45 -23.99
N PRO A 3 40.07 67.65 -23.93
CA PRO A 3 40.52 66.90 -25.07
C PRO A 3 41.06 65.46 -24.82
N ALA A 4 41.26 64.80 -25.95
CA ALA A 4 41.93 63.56 -26.20
C ALA A 4 43.46 63.64 -26.13
N VAL A 5 44.15 62.55 -25.81
CA VAL A 5 45.54 62.27 -26.22
C VAL A 5 45.67 60.84 -26.73
N ARG A 6 46.18 60.71 -27.94
CA ARG A 6 46.67 59.51 -28.64
C ARG A 6 48.13 59.26 -28.26
N ALA A 7 48.51 57.96 -28.20
CA ALA A 7 49.84 57.44 -28.66
C ALA A 7 49.80 55.92 -28.60
N LEU A 8 49.83 55.18 -29.62
CA LEU A 8 50.93 54.67 -30.49
C LEU A 8 51.75 53.50 -29.87
N ILE A 9 51.43 52.29 -30.27
CA ILE A 9 52.22 51.21 -30.91
C ILE A 9 53.44 50.68 -30.13
N SER A 10 53.42 49.34 -29.84
CA SER A 10 54.50 48.41 -30.27
C SER A 10 54.00 46.99 -30.12
N GLY A 11 54.08 46.20 -31.20
CA GLY A 11 53.68 44.80 -31.25
C GLY A 11 54.80 43.91 -30.70
N VAL A 12 54.38 42.82 -30.06
CA VAL A 12 55.21 41.65 -29.79
C VAL A 12 54.39 40.42 -30.23
N PHE A 13 54.89 39.76 -31.25
CA PHE A 13 54.39 38.46 -31.68
C PHE A 13 54.73 37.42 -30.59
N ALA A 14 53.77 36.84 -29.91
CA ALA A 14 53.92 35.66 -29.10
C ALA A 14 53.18 34.51 -29.77
N PHE A 15 53.94 33.48 -30.19
CA PHE A 15 53.41 32.20 -30.65
C PHE A 15 52.76 31.51 -29.47
N GLY A 16 51.42 31.51 -29.41
CA GLY A 16 50.67 30.74 -28.46
C GLY A 16 50.36 29.36 -29.03
N LEU A 17 50.96 28.31 -28.46
CA LEU A 17 50.48 26.93 -28.66
C LEU A 17 49.06 26.79 -28.10
N ALA A 18 48.10 26.64 -29.00
CA ALA A 18 46.73 26.28 -28.62
C ALA A 18 46.69 24.81 -28.18
N VAL A 19 46.68 24.55 -26.88
CA VAL A 19 46.30 23.25 -26.31
C VAL A 19 44.78 23.16 -26.37
N ALA A 20 44.23 22.38 -27.26
CA ALA A 20 42.82 22.07 -27.30
C ALA A 20 42.47 21.23 -26.04
N PRO A 21 41.43 21.59 -25.26
CA PRO A 21 40.98 20.73 -24.20
C PRO A 21 40.38 19.44 -24.79
N ALA A 22 40.95 18.29 -24.38
CA ALA A 22 40.37 16.99 -24.67
C ALA A 22 38.97 16.94 -24.04
N GLY A 23 37.95 17.06 -24.87
CA GLY A 23 36.57 16.91 -24.44
C GLY A 23 36.37 15.50 -23.88
N ILE A 24 36.08 15.43 -22.56
CA ILE A 24 35.58 14.21 -21.96
C ILE A 24 34.20 14.00 -22.56
N SER A 25 34.13 13.16 -23.59
CA SER A 25 32.85 12.68 -24.14
C SER A 25 32.20 11.82 -23.05
N ALA A 26 31.22 12.39 -22.34
CA ALA A 26 30.34 11.60 -21.50
C ALA A 26 29.65 10.62 -22.46
N ALA A 27 29.92 9.33 -22.31
CA ALA A 27 29.23 8.28 -23.03
C ALA A 27 27.74 8.45 -22.79
N ALA A 28 27.00 8.70 -23.88
CA ALA A 28 25.54 8.71 -23.84
C ALA A 28 25.07 7.34 -23.30
N PRO A 29 24.07 7.31 -22.42
CA PRO A 29 23.52 6.04 -21.95
C PRO A 29 23.03 5.26 -23.16
N SER A 30 23.43 3.98 -23.25
CA SER A 30 22.97 3.08 -24.30
C SER A 30 21.44 3.11 -24.34
N PRO A 31 20.79 3.28 -25.50
CA PRO A 31 19.36 3.22 -25.61
C PRO A 31 18.92 1.82 -25.15
N GLY A 32 18.10 1.75 -24.10
CA GLY A 32 17.35 0.55 -23.75
C GLY A 32 16.44 0.14 -24.93
N PRO A 33 15.88 -1.08 -24.88
CA PRO A 33 14.99 -1.54 -25.93
C PRO A 33 13.91 -0.47 -26.21
N ALA A 34 13.59 -0.29 -27.48
CA ALA A 34 12.76 0.79 -28.00
C ALA A 34 11.47 0.94 -27.19
N GLY A 35 11.29 2.05 -26.46
CA GLY A 35 10.01 2.40 -25.87
C GLY A 35 10.02 3.12 -24.52
N LEU A 36 10.91 2.80 -23.56
CA LEU A 36 10.91 3.44 -22.25
C LEU A 36 12.04 4.47 -22.10
N GLN A 37 11.68 5.73 -22.15
CA GLN A 37 12.59 6.84 -21.85
C GLN A 37 12.26 7.41 -20.47
N LEU A 38 13.26 7.55 -19.62
CA LEU A 38 13.14 8.14 -18.30
C LEU A 38 13.71 9.55 -18.28
N SER A 39 12.98 10.49 -17.70
CA SER A 39 13.40 11.87 -17.48
C SER A 39 13.29 12.25 -15.99
N PRO A 40 14.06 13.23 -15.51
CA PRO A 40 13.94 13.69 -14.13
C PRO A 40 12.51 14.06 -13.77
N CYS A 41 12.09 13.66 -12.57
CA CYS A 41 10.77 13.94 -12.00
C CYS A 41 10.83 13.93 -10.46
N GLU A 42 9.73 14.29 -9.85
CA GLU A 42 9.53 14.27 -8.42
C GLU A 42 8.34 13.38 -8.07
N LEU A 43 8.45 12.63 -6.97
CA LEU A 43 7.37 11.88 -6.36
C LEU A 43 6.97 12.61 -5.09
N GLU A 44 5.74 13.09 -5.03
CA GLU A 44 5.23 13.84 -3.88
C GLU A 44 4.57 12.90 -2.87
N HIS A 45 4.82 13.15 -1.60
CA HIS A 45 4.06 12.52 -0.53
C HIS A 45 2.58 12.97 -0.61
N PRO A 46 1.58 12.10 -0.39
CA PRO A 46 0.15 12.47 -0.47
C PRO A 46 -0.20 13.70 0.36
N LEU A 47 0.37 13.83 1.55
CA LEU A 47 0.21 14.98 2.43
C LEU A 47 1.26 16.09 2.18
N ARG A 48 2.00 16.04 1.07
CA ARG A 48 3.05 17.03 0.70
C ARG A 48 4.13 17.24 1.76
N LEU A 49 4.41 16.23 2.59
CA LEU A 49 5.41 16.30 3.65
C LEU A 49 6.84 16.19 3.14
N THR A 50 7.02 15.46 2.06
CA THR A 50 8.33 15.17 1.45
C THR A 50 8.21 15.04 -0.05
N VAL A 51 9.34 15.19 -0.74
CA VAL A 51 9.49 14.98 -2.19
C VAL A 51 10.67 14.06 -2.41
N VAL A 52 10.52 13.09 -3.31
CA VAL A 52 11.58 12.16 -3.70
C VAL A 52 11.98 12.40 -5.13
N ALA A 53 13.24 12.74 -5.37
CA ALA A 53 13.79 12.87 -6.72
C ALA A 53 13.85 11.49 -7.40
N ALA A 54 13.36 11.40 -8.62
CA ALA A 54 13.27 10.18 -9.40
C ALA A 54 13.50 10.43 -10.89
N GLN A 55 13.44 9.38 -11.67
CA GLN A 55 13.39 9.42 -13.13
C GLN A 55 12.13 8.70 -13.57
N CYS A 56 11.27 9.38 -14.30
CA CYS A 56 9.96 8.89 -14.67
C CYS A 56 9.80 8.75 -16.17
N GLY A 57 8.99 7.79 -16.57
CA GLY A 57 8.65 7.56 -17.97
C GLY A 57 7.36 6.77 -18.12
N TRP A 58 7.09 6.41 -19.34
CA TRP A 58 5.88 5.70 -19.74
C TRP A 58 6.24 4.50 -20.60
N LEU A 59 5.75 3.33 -20.23
CA LEU A 59 5.79 2.14 -21.07
C LEU A 59 4.39 1.91 -21.67
N SER A 60 4.32 1.80 -22.99
CA SER A 60 3.09 1.42 -23.68
C SER A 60 2.98 -0.10 -23.71
N VAL A 61 1.87 -0.64 -23.21
CA VAL A 61 1.56 -2.07 -23.20
C VAL A 61 0.18 -2.30 -23.79
N ALA A 62 -0.07 -3.50 -24.34
CA ALA A 62 -1.41 -3.86 -24.75
C ALA A 62 -2.37 -3.87 -23.54
N GLU A 63 -3.55 -3.28 -23.67
CA GLU A 63 -4.55 -3.34 -22.61
C GLU A 63 -4.99 -4.79 -22.41
N SER A 64 -5.36 -5.49 -23.51
CA SER A 64 -5.72 -6.89 -23.48
C SER A 64 -4.57 -7.77 -23.97
N PRO A 65 -4.09 -8.76 -23.16
CA PRO A 65 -3.14 -9.75 -23.63
C PRO A 65 -3.69 -10.64 -24.77
N GLN A 66 -5.02 -10.69 -24.90
CA GLN A 66 -5.71 -11.48 -25.93
C GLN A 66 -5.85 -10.73 -27.27
N ASP A 67 -5.68 -9.39 -27.24
CA ASP A 67 -5.66 -8.53 -28.42
C ASP A 67 -4.46 -7.59 -28.38
N PRO A 68 -3.23 -8.10 -28.66
CA PRO A 68 -2.00 -7.30 -28.58
C PRO A 68 -1.94 -6.15 -29.61
N ALA A 69 -2.74 -6.18 -30.66
CA ALA A 69 -2.84 -5.14 -31.67
C ALA A 69 -3.92 -4.10 -31.37
N GLY A 70 -4.76 -4.35 -30.35
CA GLY A 70 -5.88 -3.52 -29.97
C GLY A 70 -5.46 -2.27 -29.19
N ARG A 71 -6.27 -1.91 -28.21
CA ARG A 71 -6.02 -0.75 -27.36
C ARG A 71 -4.72 -0.93 -26.58
N HIS A 72 -3.93 0.13 -26.51
CA HIS A 72 -2.75 0.22 -25.65
C HIS A 72 -3.00 1.21 -24.51
N ILE A 73 -2.46 0.90 -23.34
CA ILE A 73 -2.41 1.77 -22.19
C ILE A 73 -0.95 2.16 -21.88
N ARG A 74 -0.78 3.24 -21.14
CA ARG A 74 0.56 3.67 -20.71
C ARG A 74 0.73 3.41 -19.23
N LEU A 75 1.77 2.69 -18.88
CA LEU A 75 2.17 2.45 -17.48
C LEU A 75 3.13 3.55 -17.03
N ARG A 76 2.84 4.16 -15.91
CA ARG A 76 3.76 5.08 -15.24
C ARG A 76 4.85 4.25 -14.56
N VAL A 77 6.08 4.50 -14.95
CA VAL A 77 7.28 3.89 -14.37
C VAL A 77 8.13 4.99 -13.75
N ALA A 78 8.51 4.81 -12.48
CA ALA A 78 9.48 5.67 -11.83
C ALA A 78 10.66 4.83 -11.35
N ARG A 79 11.87 5.34 -11.56
CA ARG A 79 13.11 4.79 -11.03
C ARG A 79 13.72 5.82 -10.08
N VAL A 80 13.95 5.44 -8.84
CA VAL A 80 14.78 6.20 -7.89
C VAL A 80 16.19 5.62 -8.02
N PRO A 81 17.12 6.30 -8.71
CA PRO A 81 18.42 5.74 -9.03
C PRO A 81 19.27 5.59 -7.77
N ALA A 82 20.02 4.50 -7.65
CA ALA A 82 20.97 4.28 -6.57
C ALA A 82 21.91 5.48 -6.38
N ILE A 83 22.21 5.82 -5.13
CA ILE A 83 23.11 6.93 -4.78
C ILE A 83 24.56 6.58 -5.19
N SER A 84 24.96 5.31 -4.99
CA SER A 84 26.27 4.83 -5.35
C SER A 84 26.47 4.76 -6.88
N ARG A 85 27.64 5.15 -7.35
CA ARG A 85 28.05 4.91 -8.75
C ARG A 85 28.28 3.43 -9.03
N ASP A 86 28.72 2.66 -8.05
CA ASP A 86 28.86 1.20 -8.09
C ASP A 86 27.55 0.56 -7.59
N ARG A 87 26.54 0.64 -8.42
CA ARG A 87 25.21 0.12 -8.13
C ARG A 87 25.12 -1.39 -8.33
N ARG A 88 24.32 -2.04 -7.51
CA ARG A 88 23.99 -3.45 -7.67
C ARG A 88 23.11 -3.65 -8.93
N PRO A 89 23.27 -4.80 -9.64
CA PRO A 89 22.52 -5.06 -10.87
C PRO A 89 21.05 -5.46 -10.64
N ASP A 90 20.69 -5.72 -9.40
CA ASP A 90 19.37 -6.22 -8.95
C ASP A 90 18.61 -5.09 -8.22
N PRO A 91 17.68 -4.40 -8.91
CA PRO A 91 16.86 -3.35 -8.31
C PRO A 91 15.80 -3.94 -7.40
N LEU A 92 15.28 -3.12 -6.48
CA LEU A 92 14.09 -3.43 -5.72
C LEU A 92 12.84 -2.88 -6.42
N PHE A 93 11.93 -3.75 -6.83
CA PHE A 93 10.59 -3.37 -7.26
C PHE A 93 9.66 -3.32 -6.05
N VAL A 94 9.00 -2.18 -5.85
CA VAL A 94 8.08 -1.97 -4.73
C VAL A 94 6.64 -2.04 -5.23
N LEU A 95 5.88 -3.02 -4.70
CA LEU A 95 4.51 -3.30 -5.08
C LEU A 95 3.57 -2.87 -3.95
N ALA A 96 2.67 -1.96 -4.25
CA ALA A 96 1.71 -1.43 -3.29
C ALA A 96 0.55 -2.39 -3.02
N GLY A 97 -0.23 -2.08 -1.99
CA GLY A 97 -1.39 -2.83 -1.53
C GLY A 97 -2.72 -2.37 -2.14
N GLY A 98 -3.76 -2.51 -1.39
CA GLY A 98 -5.15 -2.24 -1.72
C GLY A 98 -5.92 -3.55 -1.92
N PRO A 99 -6.20 -4.01 -3.15
CA PRO A 99 -5.76 -3.54 -4.47
C PRO A 99 -6.23 -2.12 -4.79
N GLY A 100 -5.49 -1.44 -5.69
CA GLY A 100 -5.86 -0.10 -6.17
C GLY A 100 -4.90 1.03 -5.77
N MET A 101 -3.90 0.79 -4.91
CA MET A 101 -2.92 1.82 -4.53
C MET A 101 -1.81 1.94 -5.57
N ALA A 102 -1.43 3.18 -5.91
CA ALA A 102 -0.29 3.45 -6.77
C ALA A 102 1.04 3.21 -6.05
N ALA A 103 1.98 2.53 -6.73
CA ALA A 103 3.31 2.26 -6.16
C ALA A 103 4.11 3.54 -5.92
N THR A 104 3.97 4.55 -6.77
CA THR A 104 4.63 5.85 -6.63
C THR A 104 4.16 6.60 -5.38
N THR A 105 2.84 6.61 -5.10
CA THR A 105 2.23 7.21 -3.91
C THR A 105 2.65 6.47 -2.64
N PHE A 106 2.56 5.13 -2.66
CA PHE A 106 2.99 4.30 -1.53
C PHE A 106 4.46 4.55 -1.18
N TYR A 107 5.35 4.48 -2.17
CA TYR A 107 6.77 4.68 -1.93
C TYR A 107 7.10 6.07 -1.39
N ALA A 108 6.48 7.11 -1.93
CA ALA A 108 6.69 8.48 -1.46
C ALA A 108 6.36 8.65 0.05
N SER A 109 5.39 7.87 0.56
CA SER A 109 5.01 7.88 1.97
C SER A 109 6.00 7.16 2.89
N VAL A 110 6.79 6.20 2.35
CA VAL A 110 7.69 5.34 3.15
C VAL A 110 9.15 5.36 2.66
N ALA A 111 9.53 6.28 1.79
CA ALA A 111 10.83 6.32 1.11
C ALA A 111 12.02 6.30 2.09
N SER A 112 11.89 6.91 3.26
CA SER A 112 12.94 6.94 4.28
C SER A 112 13.36 5.57 4.79
N VAL A 113 12.43 4.60 4.80
CA VAL A 113 12.70 3.22 5.23
C VAL A 113 13.64 2.51 4.26
N PHE A 114 13.56 2.85 2.97
CA PHE A 114 14.39 2.28 1.92
C PHE A 114 15.74 2.99 1.73
N ALA A 115 16.06 4.00 2.53
CA ALA A 115 17.29 4.79 2.37
C ALA A 115 18.57 3.95 2.36
N ARG A 116 18.64 2.86 3.14
CA ARG A 116 19.79 1.94 3.14
C ARG A 116 19.86 1.09 1.88
N VAL A 117 18.72 0.64 1.37
CA VAL A 117 18.60 -0.13 0.12
C VAL A 117 18.91 0.78 -1.07
N HIS A 118 18.35 1.98 -1.07
CA HIS A 118 18.54 3.00 -2.09
C HIS A 118 20.01 3.46 -2.23
N ARG A 119 20.83 3.23 -1.22
CA ARG A 119 22.25 3.62 -1.29
C ARG A 119 22.98 2.97 -2.47
N ASP A 120 22.72 1.70 -2.76
CA ASP A 120 23.43 0.93 -3.79
C ASP A 120 22.53 0.17 -4.77
N ARG A 121 21.19 0.24 -4.61
CA ARG A 121 20.19 -0.35 -5.52
C ARG A 121 19.22 0.68 -6.05
N ASP A 122 18.90 0.55 -7.33
CA ASP A 122 17.78 1.28 -7.91
C ASP A 122 16.48 0.79 -7.25
N ILE A 123 15.55 1.72 -6.98
CA ILE A 123 14.18 1.39 -6.59
C ILE A 123 13.30 1.62 -7.80
N VAL A 124 12.51 0.64 -8.18
CA VAL A 124 11.61 0.72 -9.33
C VAL A 124 10.17 0.65 -8.85
N LEU A 125 9.39 1.60 -9.31
CA LEU A 125 7.98 1.77 -8.98
C LEU A 125 7.19 1.72 -10.29
N VAL A 126 6.24 0.82 -10.36
CA VAL A 126 5.30 0.75 -11.46
C VAL A 126 3.92 0.96 -10.88
N ASP A 127 3.28 2.08 -11.22
CA ASP A 127 1.87 2.18 -10.92
C ASP A 127 1.18 1.07 -11.70
N GLN A 128 0.60 0.11 -10.97
CA GLN A 128 -0.09 -1.02 -11.59
C GLN A 128 -1.19 -0.49 -12.51
N ARG A 129 -1.45 -1.19 -13.63
CA ARG A 129 -2.57 -0.81 -14.51
C ARG A 129 -3.83 -0.52 -13.71
N GLY A 130 -4.49 0.58 -14.01
CA GLY A 130 -5.68 1.03 -13.30
C GLY A 130 -5.41 1.86 -12.04
N THR A 131 -4.14 2.10 -11.66
CA THR A 131 -3.78 2.89 -10.49
C THR A 131 -2.94 4.11 -10.84
N GLY A 132 -2.94 5.11 -9.98
CA GLY A 132 -2.09 6.29 -10.10
C GLY A 132 -2.22 6.95 -11.46
N ALA A 133 -1.09 7.01 -12.22
CA ALA A 133 -1.11 7.55 -13.57
C ALA A 133 -1.19 6.46 -14.66
N SER A 134 -1.26 5.17 -14.31
CA SER A 134 -1.32 4.04 -15.25
C SER A 134 -2.75 3.73 -15.70
N ASN A 135 -3.37 4.62 -16.47
CA ASN A 135 -4.76 4.51 -16.92
C ASN A 135 -5.74 4.26 -15.76
N PRO A 136 -5.84 5.20 -14.80
CA PRO A 136 -6.55 4.99 -13.53
C PRO A 136 -8.02 4.61 -13.73
N LEU A 137 -8.48 3.62 -12.98
CA LEU A 137 -9.88 3.21 -12.92
C LEU A 137 -10.52 3.78 -11.65
N ASP A 138 -10.62 5.11 -11.59
CA ASP A 138 -11.21 5.81 -10.45
C ASP A 138 -12.74 5.84 -10.56
N CYS A 139 -13.39 5.37 -9.50
CA CYS A 139 -14.82 5.57 -9.25
C CYS A 139 -14.94 6.57 -8.11
N ARG A 140 -14.99 7.85 -8.41
CA ARG A 140 -14.98 8.92 -7.39
C ARG A 140 -16.29 9.09 -6.63
N GLU A 141 -17.37 8.47 -7.11
CA GLU A 141 -18.68 8.53 -6.47
C GLU A 141 -18.88 7.25 -5.68
N GLY A 142 -19.18 7.35 -4.37
CA GLY A 142 -19.64 6.22 -3.58
C GLY A 142 -18.62 5.50 -2.71
N GLU A 143 -17.55 6.14 -2.28
CA GLU A 143 -16.52 5.55 -1.39
C GLU A 143 -17.10 4.99 -0.07
N ASP A 144 -18.19 5.58 0.41
CA ASP A 144 -18.92 5.13 1.60
C ASP A 144 -19.98 4.04 1.34
N LEU A 145 -20.24 3.69 0.08
CA LEU A 145 -21.44 2.92 -0.30
C LEU A 145 -21.38 1.46 0.15
N LEU A 146 -20.20 0.83 0.19
CA LEU A 146 -20.05 -0.55 0.63
C LEU A 146 -20.60 -0.82 2.05
N TYR A 147 -20.75 0.23 2.84
CA TYR A 147 -21.13 0.13 4.24
C TYR A 147 -22.46 0.83 4.58
N ARG A 148 -22.93 1.78 3.77
CA ARG A 148 -24.11 2.61 4.08
C ARG A 148 -25.25 2.46 3.10
N ALA A 149 -24.96 2.15 1.84
CA ALA A 149 -25.97 2.12 0.80
C ALA A 149 -26.88 0.90 0.96
N SER A 150 -28.13 1.08 0.60
CA SER A 150 -28.97 -0.07 0.27
C SER A 150 -28.37 -0.82 -0.92
N ASP A 151 -28.66 -2.11 -1.04
CA ASP A 151 -28.22 -2.92 -2.19
C ASP A 151 -28.58 -2.26 -3.54
N ALA A 152 -29.70 -1.53 -3.60
CA ALA A 152 -30.15 -0.84 -4.81
C ALA A 152 -29.28 0.38 -5.14
N GLU A 153 -28.93 1.19 -4.14
CA GLU A 153 -28.03 2.34 -4.30
C GLU A 153 -26.62 1.90 -4.70
N LEU A 154 -26.07 0.91 -3.98
CA LEU A 154 -24.78 0.34 -4.32
C LEU A 154 -24.75 -0.23 -5.75
N ALA A 155 -25.82 -0.91 -6.16
CA ALA A 155 -25.94 -1.45 -7.51
C ALA A 155 -25.98 -0.34 -8.56
N ALA A 156 -26.75 0.73 -8.32
CA ALA A 156 -26.86 1.86 -9.24
C ALA A 156 -25.52 2.59 -9.43
N ASP A 157 -24.82 2.87 -8.34
CA ASP A 157 -23.53 3.55 -8.38
C ASP A 157 -22.44 2.68 -9.02
N THR A 158 -22.43 1.37 -8.70
CA THR A 158 -21.53 0.41 -9.35
C THR A 158 -21.75 0.39 -10.87
N ALA A 159 -23.01 0.36 -11.32
CA ALA A 159 -23.36 0.37 -12.75
C ALA A 159 -22.95 1.71 -13.41
N GLY A 160 -23.17 2.84 -12.75
CA GLY A 160 -22.78 4.16 -13.23
C GLY A 160 -21.26 4.29 -13.39
N CYS A 161 -20.51 3.89 -12.36
CA CYS A 161 -19.06 3.85 -12.42
C CYS A 161 -18.57 2.93 -13.55
N LEU A 162 -19.05 1.69 -13.61
CA LEU A 162 -18.66 0.74 -14.65
C LEU A 162 -18.89 1.32 -16.07
N ALA A 163 -20.07 1.91 -16.32
CA ALA A 163 -20.38 2.52 -17.61
C ALA A 163 -19.39 3.65 -17.97
N SER A 164 -19.04 4.49 -17.00
CA SER A 164 -18.07 5.59 -17.20
C SER A 164 -16.67 5.07 -17.55
N LEU A 165 -16.25 3.98 -16.93
CA LEU A 165 -14.94 3.37 -17.18
C LEU A 165 -14.89 2.60 -18.50
N GLN A 166 -15.93 1.85 -18.85
CA GLN A 166 -16.00 1.07 -20.09
C GLN A 166 -15.90 1.92 -21.36
N ALA A 167 -16.22 3.21 -21.28
CA ALA A 167 -15.99 4.15 -22.40
C ALA A 167 -14.48 4.28 -22.77
N ARG A 168 -13.57 4.01 -21.83
CA ARG A 168 -12.13 4.24 -22.00
C ARG A 168 -11.21 3.06 -21.65
N ALA A 169 -11.75 2.01 -21.03
CA ALA A 169 -10.98 0.86 -20.57
C ALA A 169 -11.79 -0.44 -20.67
N ASN A 170 -11.12 -1.57 -20.91
CA ASN A 170 -11.70 -2.88 -20.67
C ASN A 170 -11.37 -3.32 -19.24
N VAL A 171 -12.24 -2.98 -18.29
CA VAL A 171 -11.99 -3.21 -16.85
C VAL A 171 -11.69 -4.67 -16.50
N ALA A 172 -12.08 -5.62 -17.36
CA ALA A 172 -11.80 -7.05 -17.19
C ALA A 172 -10.30 -7.41 -17.36
N ASP A 173 -9.49 -6.53 -17.94
CA ASP A 173 -8.05 -6.76 -18.12
C ASP A 173 -7.20 -6.12 -17.00
N TYR A 174 -7.82 -5.61 -15.93
CA TYR A 174 -7.11 -4.96 -14.81
C TYR A 174 -6.99 -5.89 -13.60
N THR A 175 -6.42 -7.06 -13.83
CA THR A 175 -6.25 -8.13 -12.83
C THR A 175 -4.79 -8.37 -12.47
N THR A 176 -4.53 -9.10 -11.39
CA THR A 176 -3.19 -9.50 -10.97
C THR A 176 -2.45 -10.26 -12.06
N SER A 177 -3.14 -11.18 -12.76
CA SER A 177 -2.54 -12.01 -13.82
C SER A 177 -2.04 -11.19 -15.00
N VAL A 178 -2.71 -10.10 -15.33
CA VAL A 178 -2.26 -9.20 -16.40
C VAL A 178 -1.15 -8.27 -15.87
N ALA A 179 -1.31 -7.75 -14.66
CA ALA A 179 -0.35 -6.83 -14.06
C ALA A 179 1.05 -7.44 -13.87
N VAL A 180 1.18 -8.73 -13.57
CA VAL A 180 2.50 -9.37 -13.44
C VAL A 180 3.23 -9.48 -14.78
N ARG A 181 2.52 -9.53 -15.90
CA ARG A 181 3.10 -9.46 -17.26
C ARG A 181 3.64 -8.07 -17.53
N ASP A 182 2.87 -7.02 -17.18
CA ASP A 182 3.32 -5.63 -17.27
C ASP A 182 4.61 -5.40 -16.49
N LEU A 183 4.69 -5.93 -15.28
CA LEU A 183 5.89 -5.80 -14.44
C LEU A 183 7.12 -6.44 -15.10
N ASP A 184 6.97 -7.59 -15.77
CA ASP A 184 8.08 -8.22 -16.48
C ASP A 184 8.46 -7.46 -17.75
N GLU A 185 7.51 -6.87 -18.46
CA GLU A 185 7.78 -5.97 -19.57
C GLU A 185 8.56 -4.73 -19.11
N VAL A 186 8.18 -4.10 -17.98
CA VAL A 186 8.93 -2.99 -17.40
C VAL A 186 10.34 -3.42 -16.98
N ARG A 187 10.49 -4.59 -16.32
CA ARG A 187 11.81 -5.15 -16.00
C ARG A 187 12.69 -5.27 -17.25
N ALA A 188 12.14 -5.85 -18.29
CA ALA A 188 12.86 -6.06 -19.55
C ALA A 188 13.20 -4.74 -20.24
N ALA A 189 12.26 -3.79 -20.29
CA ALA A 189 12.47 -2.46 -20.89
C ALA A 189 13.54 -1.64 -20.14
N LEU A 190 13.70 -1.85 -18.84
CA LEU A 190 14.78 -1.24 -18.04
C LEU A 190 16.10 -2.02 -18.09
N GLY A 191 16.13 -3.19 -18.75
CA GLY A 191 17.34 -4.01 -18.95
C GLY A 191 17.76 -4.85 -17.74
N TYR A 192 16.91 -5.01 -16.71
CA TYR A 192 17.24 -5.81 -15.53
C TYR A 192 17.04 -7.29 -15.79
N GLN A 193 18.05 -8.10 -15.48
CA GLN A 193 18.00 -9.56 -15.64
C GLN A 193 17.22 -10.22 -14.50
N ARG A 194 17.49 -9.80 -13.27
CA ARG A 194 16.84 -10.26 -12.04
C ARG A 194 16.48 -9.07 -11.18
N ILE A 195 15.44 -9.22 -10.38
CA ILE A 195 14.93 -8.18 -9.49
C ILE A 195 14.70 -8.74 -8.09
N ASP A 196 14.71 -7.85 -7.11
CA ASP A 196 14.18 -8.08 -5.79
C ASP A 196 12.75 -7.54 -5.76
N LEU A 197 11.87 -8.19 -5.02
CA LEU A 197 10.49 -7.77 -4.86
C LEU A 197 10.19 -7.43 -3.40
N TYR A 198 9.60 -6.27 -3.18
CA TYR A 198 8.85 -5.95 -1.98
C TYR A 198 7.37 -5.88 -2.34
N GLY A 199 6.54 -6.61 -1.63
CA GLY A 199 5.09 -6.51 -1.72
C GLY A 199 4.49 -6.16 -0.36
N GLY A 200 3.61 -5.15 -0.31
CA GLY A 200 2.81 -4.81 0.86
C GLY A 200 1.36 -5.23 0.69
N SER A 201 0.75 -5.92 1.68
CA SER A 201 -0.66 -6.29 1.64
C SER A 201 -1.03 -7.06 0.36
N TYR A 202 -2.00 -6.60 -0.43
CA TYR A 202 -2.30 -7.16 -1.76
C TYR A 202 -1.05 -7.28 -2.66
N GLY A 203 -0.09 -6.35 -2.56
CA GLY A 203 1.17 -6.43 -3.28
C GLY A 203 1.97 -7.71 -2.99
N THR A 204 1.73 -8.38 -1.86
CA THR A 204 2.32 -9.69 -1.56
C THR A 204 1.75 -10.79 -2.45
N ARG A 205 0.45 -10.73 -2.82
CA ARG A 205 -0.16 -11.63 -3.83
C ARG A 205 0.47 -11.39 -5.20
N VAL A 206 0.62 -10.12 -5.59
CA VAL A 206 1.28 -9.74 -6.86
C VAL A 206 2.71 -10.28 -6.92
N ALA A 207 3.49 -10.09 -5.85
CA ALA A 207 4.88 -10.58 -5.75
C ALA A 207 4.97 -12.10 -5.85
N GLN A 208 4.10 -12.83 -5.14
CA GLN A 208 4.04 -14.29 -5.18
C GLN A 208 3.61 -14.79 -6.58
N HIS A 209 2.64 -14.12 -7.23
CA HIS A 209 2.22 -14.48 -8.57
C HIS A 209 3.28 -14.15 -9.62
N TYR A 210 4.00 -13.04 -9.49
CA TYR A 210 5.16 -12.73 -10.32
C TYR A 210 6.24 -13.80 -10.18
N LEU A 211 6.56 -14.22 -8.96
CA LEU A 211 7.52 -15.29 -8.71
C LEU A 211 7.07 -16.62 -9.38
N ARG A 212 5.77 -16.94 -9.37
CA ARG A 212 5.22 -18.10 -10.07
C ARG A 212 5.41 -18.02 -11.59
N ARG A 213 5.13 -16.88 -12.19
CA ARG A 213 5.22 -16.67 -13.64
C ARG A 213 6.68 -16.56 -14.13
N PHE A 214 7.52 -15.94 -13.35
CA PHE A 214 8.90 -15.60 -13.74
C PHE A 214 9.93 -16.02 -12.69
N PRO A 215 10.01 -17.29 -12.29
CA PRO A 215 10.85 -17.75 -11.17
C PRO A 215 12.35 -17.44 -11.38
N GLY A 216 12.84 -17.47 -12.62
CA GLY A 216 14.23 -17.12 -12.95
C GLY A 216 14.55 -15.63 -12.88
N ARG A 217 13.55 -14.77 -12.69
CA ARG A 217 13.71 -13.31 -12.63
C ARG A 217 13.74 -12.75 -11.21
N VAL A 218 13.36 -13.52 -10.20
CA VAL A 218 13.34 -13.07 -8.81
C VAL A 218 14.59 -13.54 -8.09
N ARG A 219 15.29 -12.62 -7.41
CA ARG A 219 16.46 -12.92 -6.59
C ARG A 219 16.12 -13.06 -5.11
N ALA A 220 15.29 -12.16 -4.59
CA ALA A 220 14.82 -12.16 -3.20
C ALA A 220 13.40 -11.59 -3.11
N LEU A 221 12.67 -12.01 -2.08
CA LEU A 221 11.25 -11.68 -1.88
C LEU A 221 11.03 -11.14 -0.46
N ILE A 222 10.40 -9.98 -0.34
CA ILE A 222 9.93 -9.41 0.93
C ILE A 222 8.42 -9.29 0.85
N LEU A 223 7.73 -9.95 1.80
CA LEU A 223 6.28 -9.97 1.90
C LEU A 223 5.86 -9.34 3.23
N ASP A 224 5.23 -8.18 3.19
CA ASP A 224 4.82 -7.42 4.36
C ASP A 224 3.29 -7.33 4.45
N GLY A 225 2.70 -7.85 5.55
CA GLY A 225 1.26 -8.03 5.65
C GLY A 225 0.76 -9.06 4.63
N VAL A 226 1.15 -10.31 4.81
CA VAL A 226 1.10 -11.38 3.79
C VAL A 226 -0.32 -11.81 3.47
N VAL A 227 -0.68 -11.78 2.19
CA VAL A 227 -1.86 -12.46 1.64
C VAL A 227 -1.42 -13.79 1.02
N PRO A 228 -1.76 -14.96 1.61
CA PRO A 228 -1.43 -16.25 1.01
C PRO A 228 -2.16 -16.43 -0.32
N VAL A 229 -1.49 -17.00 -1.32
CA VAL A 229 -2.08 -17.17 -2.66
C VAL A 229 -3.35 -18.02 -2.67
N GLY A 230 -3.44 -19.02 -1.78
CA GLY A 230 -4.60 -19.92 -1.71
C GLY A 230 -5.85 -19.34 -1.03
N ARG A 231 -5.80 -18.08 -0.59
CA ARG A 231 -6.87 -17.48 0.23
C ARG A 231 -7.53 -16.32 -0.50
N ALA A 232 -8.86 -16.39 -0.65
CA ALA A 232 -9.66 -15.25 -1.07
C ALA A 232 -9.74 -14.22 0.07
N ILE A 233 -9.52 -12.95 -0.24
CA ILE A 233 -9.61 -11.84 0.73
C ILE A 233 -11.09 -11.52 0.95
N GLY A 234 -11.49 -11.34 2.20
CA GLY A 234 -12.82 -10.85 2.58
C GLY A 234 -13.51 -11.69 3.64
N PRO A 235 -13.73 -13.01 3.46
CA PRO A 235 -14.53 -13.81 4.39
C PRO A 235 -14.07 -13.80 5.84
N ASP A 236 -12.76 -13.81 6.07
CA ASP A 236 -12.20 -13.82 7.42
C ASP A 236 -11.98 -12.40 7.99
N THR A 237 -12.05 -11.37 7.17
CA THR A 237 -11.74 -9.98 7.57
C THR A 237 -12.51 -9.52 8.83
N PRO A 238 -13.83 -9.78 8.98
CA PRO A 238 -14.52 -9.33 10.19
C PRO A 238 -14.02 -10.00 11.47
N LEU A 239 -13.62 -11.28 11.39
CA LEU A 239 -13.07 -12.01 12.54
C LEU A 239 -11.66 -11.55 12.89
N ASP A 240 -10.85 -11.27 11.88
CA ASP A 240 -9.48 -10.79 12.05
C ASP A 240 -9.46 -9.39 12.67
N ALA A 241 -10.32 -8.50 12.18
CA ALA A 241 -10.47 -7.15 12.71
C ALA A 241 -10.98 -7.15 14.15
N GLU A 242 -11.98 -8.01 14.51
CA GLU A 242 -12.45 -8.15 15.88
C GLU A 242 -11.34 -8.69 16.79
N SER A 243 -10.55 -9.67 16.32
CA SER A 243 -9.43 -10.24 17.07
C SER A 243 -8.34 -9.19 17.33
N ALA A 244 -7.98 -8.41 16.33
CA ALA A 244 -6.99 -7.34 16.45
C ALA A 244 -7.46 -6.24 17.41
N LEU A 245 -8.70 -5.78 17.30
CA LEU A 245 -9.29 -4.83 18.24
C LEU A 245 -9.23 -5.37 19.66
N GLY A 246 -9.63 -6.63 19.87
CA GLY A 246 -9.55 -7.30 21.17
C GLY A 246 -8.13 -7.31 21.74
N ALA A 247 -7.11 -7.60 20.92
CA ALA A 247 -5.70 -7.58 21.32
C ALA A 247 -5.23 -6.17 21.70
N ILE A 248 -5.59 -5.14 20.93
CA ILE A 248 -5.27 -3.74 21.21
C ILE A 248 -5.87 -3.31 22.56
N LEU A 249 -7.16 -3.58 22.78
CA LEU A 249 -7.84 -3.20 24.02
C LEU A 249 -7.31 -3.98 25.23
N ALA A 250 -6.99 -5.27 25.08
CA ALA A 250 -6.35 -6.07 26.13
C ALA A 250 -4.95 -5.53 26.46
N ARG A 251 -4.16 -5.15 25.45
CA ARG A 251 -2.84 -4.53 25.66
C ARG A 251 -2.96 -3.23 26.47
N CYS A 252 -3.95 -2.37 26.18
CA CYS A 252 -4.22 -1.19 27.01
C CYS A 252 -4.58 -1.56 28.46
N ALA A 253 -5.44 -2.54 28.66
CA ALA A 253 -5.83 -2.95 30.01
C ALA A 253 -4.63 -3.47 30.85
N HIS A 254 -3.62 -4.06 30.19
CA HIS A 254 -2.39 -4.55 30.85
C HIS A 254 -1.27 -3.50 30.93
N ASP A 255 -1.36 -2.43 30.17
CA ASP A 255 -0.43 -1.30 30.26
C ASP A 255 -0.74 -0.47 31.52
N GLU A 256 0.27 -0.19 32.32
CA GLU A 256 0.07 0.47 33.62
C GLU A 256 -0.60 1.83 33.52
N ALA A 257 -0.16 2.67 32.57
CA ALA A 257 -0.70 4.02 32.39
C ALA A 257 -2.10 3.99 31.75
N CYS A 258 -2.27 3.17 30.72
CA CYS A 258 -3.53 3.01 30.01
C CYS A 258 -4.60 2.37 30.89
N GLY A 259 -4.25 1.28 31.58
CA GLY A 259 -5.17 0.57 32.49
C GLY A 259 -5.61 1.42 33.68
N ARG A 260 -4.70 2.22 34.29
CA ARG A 260 -5.09 3.18 35.34
C ARG A 260 -6.04 4.26 34.82
N ARG A 261 -5.84 4.71 33.59
CA ARG A 261 -6.64 5.81 33.00
C ARG A 261 -8.02 5.35 32.53
N PHE A 262 -8.12 4.19 31.90
CA PHE A 262 -9.34 3.75 31.20
C PHE A 262 -10.01 2.53 31.81
N GLY A 263 -9.39 1.83 32.75
CA GLY A 263 -9.93 0.65 33.39
C GLY A 263 -10.09 -0.53 32.44
N ASP A 264 -11.32 -0.87 32.06
CA ASP A 264 -11.67 -1.91 31.08
C ASP A 264 -12.08 -1.28 29.74
N PRO A 265 -11.13 -1.07 28.81
CA PRO A 265 -11.44 -0.49 27.49
C PRO A 265 -12.38 -1.37 26.66
N ALA A 266 -12.35 -2.70 26.86
CA ALA A 266 -13.23 -3.61 26.14
C ALA A 266 -14.69 -3.46 26.62
N ALA A 267 -14.93 -3.26 27.93
CA ALA A 267 -16.27 -2.92 28.43
C ALA A 267 -16.74 -1.56 27.90
N THR A 268 -15.83 -0.57 27.84
CA THR A 268 -16.12 0.75 27.27
C THR A 268 -16.51 0.65 25.80
N TYR A 269 -15.75 -0.09 25.00
CA TYR A 269 -16.11 -0.38 23.61
C TYR A 269 -17.51 -0.97 23.46
N ARG A 270 -17.82 -2.01 24.26
CA ARG A 270 -19.17 -2.64 24.21
C ARG A 270 -20.30 -1.66 24.51
N ARG A 271 -20.11 -0.75 25.48
CA ARG A 271 -21.10 0.29 25.80
C ARG A 271 -21.31 1.27 24.66
N VAL A 272 -20.20 1.79 24.09
CA VAL A 272 -20.24 2.74 22.95
C VAL A 272 -20.94 2.10 21.76
N ARG A 273 -20.53 0.87 21.38
CA ARG A 273 -21.15 0.12 20.30
C ARG A 273 -22.65 -0.09 20.51
N ALA A 274 -23.06 -0.53 21.70
CA ALA A 274 -24.47 -0.75 22.00
C ALA A 274 -25.30 0.55 21.94
N ALA A 275 -24.76 1.67 22.39
CA ALA A 275 -25.42 2.97 22.30
C ALA A 275 -25.63 3.41 20.85
N LEU A 276 -24.64 3.26 20.01
CA LEU A 276 -24.68 3.65 18.58
C LEU A 276 -25.48 2.67 17.71
N ALA A 277 -25.52 1.38 18.08
CA ALA A 277 -26.38 0.40 17.43
C ALA A 277 -27.88 0.66 17.73
N ALA A 278 -28.19 1.18 18.93
CA ALA A 278 -29.55 1.53 19.29
C ALA A 278 -30.06 2.78 18.55
N ARG A 279 -29.21 3.76 18.30
CA ARG A 279 -29.54 5.01 17.63
C ARG A 279 -28.27 5.74 17.17
N SER A 280 -28.24 6.19 15.90
CA SER A 280 -27.30 7.20 15.44
C SER A 280 -27.56 8.55 16.09
N VAL A 281 -26.55 9.38 16.18
CA VAL A 281 -26.61 10.72 16.77
C VAL A 281 -26.06 11.77 15.80
N PRO A 282 -26.68 12.97 15.70
CA PRO A 282 -26.12 14.06 14.91
C PRO A 282 -24.85 14.58 15.62
N VAL A 283 -23.75 14.65 14.87
CA VAL A 283 -22.45 15.14 15.36
C VAL A 283 -21.92 16.20 14.42
N SER A 284 -21.46 17.31 15.00
CA SER A 284 -20.67 18.32 14.28
C SER A 284 -19.19 18.09 14.59
N ALA A 285 -18.40 17.80 13.58
CA ALA A 285 -16.96 17.65 13.71
C ALA A 285 -16.22 18.51 12.68
N ALA A 286 -15.13 19.14 13.08
CA ALA A 286 -14.26 19.81 12.12
C ALA A 286 -13.55 18.76 11.27
N ASP A 287 -13.59 18.91 9.94
CA ASP A 287 -12.77 18.12 9.04
C ASP A 287 -11.29 18.32 9.40
N PRO A 288 -10.52 17.27 9.73
CA PRO A 288 -9.15 17.42 10.24
C PRO A 288 -8.18 18.07 9.25
N THR A 289 -8.51 18.07 7.96
CA THR A 289 -7.64 18.60 6.90
C THR A 289 -7.98 20.05 6.56
N SER A 290 -9.28 20.35 6.44
CA SER A 290 -9.75 21.68 6.01
C SER A 290 -10.17 22.59 7.17
N GLY A 291 -10.42 22.04 8.35
CA GLY A 291 -10.99 22.74 9.51
C GLY A 291 -12.47 23.09 9.34
N VAL A 292 -13.09 22.75 8.23
CA VAL A 292 -14.50 23.07 7.95
C VAL A 292 -15.42 22.16 8.76
N PRO A 293 -16.39 22.72 9.52
CA PRO A 293 -17.36 21.91 10.24
C PRO A 293 -18.21 21.06 9.31
N GLN A 294 -18.28 19.76 9.59
CA GLN A 294 -19.11 18.78 8.91
C GLN A 294 -20.21 18.29 9.84
N GLN A 295 -21.41 18.12 9.32
CA GLN A 295 -22.54 17.52 10.03
C GLN A 295 -22.72 16.10 9.53
N LEU A 296 -22.77 15.13 10.42
CA LEU A 296 -22.97 13.73 10.07
C LEU A 296 -23.80 13.01 11.12
N GLU A 297 -24.55 11.99 10.68
CA GLU A 297 -25.20 11.03 11.55
C GLU A 297 -24.19 9.95 11.95
N PHE A 298 -23.72 9.99 13.20
CA PHE A 298 -22.71 9.06 13.71
C PHE A 298 -23.41 7.86 14.36
N GLY A 299 -23.25 6.70 13.78
CA GLY A 299 -23.85 5.44 14.21
C GLY A 299 -22.88 4.27 14.25
N GLU A 300 -23.41 3.05 14.33
CA GLU A 300 -22.59 1.83 14.38
C GLU A 300 -21.66 1.69 13.17
N TYR A 301 -22.11 2.10 11.98
CA TYR A 301 -21.33 2.07 10.77
C TYR A 301 -20.07 2.96 10.86
N GLN A 302 -20.23 4.23 11.26
CA GLN A 302 -19.12 5.16 11.38
C GLN A 302 -18.14 4.68 12.45
N LEU A 303 -18.64 4.16 13.57
CA LEU A 303 -17.81 3.53 14.60
C LEU A 303 -17.02 2.34 14.03
N ALA A 304 -17.66 1.44 13.29
CA ALA A 304 -17.01 0.28 12.69
C ALA A 304 -15.89 0.69 11.72
N THR A 305 -16.12 1.72 10.91
CA THR A 305 -15.11 2.29 10.01
C THR A 305 -13.91 2.82 10.79
N VAL A 306 -14.14 3.61 11.84
CA VAL A 306 -13.07 4.13 12.70
C VAL A 306 -12.29 2.97 13.33
N LEU A 307 -12.97 2.01 13.96
CA LEU A 307 -12.32 0.88 14.61
C LEU A 307 -11.45 0.08 13.63
N ARG A 308 -11.94 -0.16 12.41
CA ARG A 308 -11.19 -0.85 11.38
C ARG A 308 -9.94 -0.08 10.96
N LEU A 309 -10.09 1.19 10.52
CA LEU A 309 -9.01 1.94 9.89
C LEU A 309 -7.99 2.44 10.91
N VAL A 310 -8.43 2.85 12.10
CA VAL A 310 -7.53 3.25 13.20
C VAL A 310 -6.74 2.05 13.76
N SER A 311 -7.24 0.82 13.62
CA SER A 311 -6.48 -0.38 14.02
C SER A 311 -5.36 -0.79 13.05
N TYR A 312 -5.26 -0.16 11.87
CA TYR A 312 -4.28 -0.54 10.85
C TYR A 312 -2.83 -0.35 11.29
N THR A 313 -2.52 0.73 12.02
CA THR A 313 -1.15 0.99 12.48
C THR A 313 -1.09 1.13 13.99
N SER A 314 0.06 0.88 14.58
CA SER A 314 0.25 1.02 16.03
C SER A 314 0.07 2.47 16.50
N GLU A 315 0.40 3.43 15.64
CA GLU A 315 0.30 4.87 15.90
C GLU A 315 -1.15 5.31 16.05
N TYR A 316 -2.00 4.92 15.10
CA TYR A 316 -3.42 5.23 15.18
C TYR A 316 -4.13 4.39 16.25
N ALA A 317 -3.80 3.11 16.38
CA ALA A 317 -4.37 2.23 17.41
C ALA A 317 -4.12 2.74 18.84
N ALA A 318 -3.04 3.48 19.04
CA ALA A 318 -2.74 4.12 20.34
C ALA A 318 -3.81 5.13 20.79
N LEU A 319 -4.61 5.67 19.88
CA LEU A 319 -5.71 6.60 20.15
C LEU A 319 -7.01 5.89 20.59
N LEU A 320 -7.20 4.61 20.26
CA LEU A 320 -8.47 3.92 20.42
C LEU A 320 -9.05 3.98 21.84
N PRO A 321 -8.29 3.73 22.94
CA PRO A 321 -8.84 3.79 24.28
C PRO A 321 -9.36 5.19 24.65
N LEU A 322 -8.66 6.25 24.24
CA LEU A 322 -9.06 7.64 24.45
C LEU A 322 -10.35 7.97 23.69
N LEU A 323 -10.40 7.63 22.39
CA LEU A 323 -11.57 7.86 21.55
C LEU A 323 -12.82 7.15 22.08
N LEU A 324 -12.67 5.91 22.56
CA LEU A 324 -13.76 5.13 23.14
C LEU A 324 -14.22 5.70 24.49
N ASP A 325 -13.30 6.22 25.32
CA ASP A 325 -13.61 6.85 26.60
C ASP A 325 -14.42 8.14 26.40
N GLU A 326 -14.07 8.97 25.42
CA GLU A 326 -14.86 10.16 25.05
C GLU A 326 -16.25 9.76 24.52
N GLY A 327 -16.31 8.78 23.61
CA GLY A 327 -17.59 8.22 23.13
C GLY A 327 -18.48 7.66 24.22
N ALA A 328 -17.92 7.06 25.29
CA ALA A 328 -18.67 6.58 26.45
C ALA A 328 -19.25 7.70 27.32
N ARG A 329 -18.74 8.93 27.18
CA ARG A 329 -19.29 10.15 27.78
C ARG A 329 -20.27 10.87 26.86
N ALA A 330 -20.65 10.21 25.75
CA ALA A 330 -21.49 10.76 24.69
C ALA A 330 -20.84 11.94 23.91
N ASP A 331 -19.52 12.12 24.00
CA ASP A 331 -18.75 12.97 23.12
C ASP A 331 -18.23 12.15 21.92
N TYR A 332 -18.95 12.18 20.83
CA TYR A 332 -18.60 11.49 19.59
C TYR A 332 -17.81 12.36 18.59
N GLY A 333 -17.52 13.62 18.92
CA GLY A 333 -16.78 14.55 18.08
C GLY A 333 -15.41 14.00 17.67
N PRO A 334 -14.56 13.51 18.62
CA PRO A 334 -13.26 12.91 18.27
C PRO A 334 -13.36 11.66 17.36
N LEU A 335 -14.34 10.79 17.60
CA LEU A 335 -14.60 9.63 16.74
C LEU A 335 -15.05 10.06 15.33
N ALA A 336 -15.91 11.07 15.24
CA ALA A 336 -16.38 11.61 13.98
C ALA A 336 -15.24 12.26 13.17
N ALA A 337 -14.32 12.97 13.82
CA ALA A 337 -13.13 13.51 13.18
C ALA A 337 -12.22 12.41 12.60
N GLN A 338 -12.03 11.29 13.34
CA GLN A 338 -11.29 10.14 12.83
C GLN A 338 -12.01 9.45 11.65
N PHE A 339 -13.33 9.38 11.69
CA PHE A 339 -14.12 8.87 10.56
C PHE A 339 -13.91 9.71 9.30
N LEU A 340 -13.98 11.03 9.39
CA LEU A 340 -13.76 11.95 8.27
C LEU A 340 -12.35 11.81 7.69
N LEU A 341 -11.34 11.76 8.57
CA LEU A 341 -9.94 11.59 8.15
C LEU A 341 -9.73 10.25 7.43
N ALA A 342 -10.15 9.16 8.06
CA ALA A 342 -9.94 7.81 7.56
C ALA A 342 -10.69 7.54 6.25
N SER A 343 -11.94 8.02 6.13
CA SER A 343 -12.73 7.89 4.90
C SER A 343 -12.07 8.63 3.74
N ARG A 344 -11.55 9.82 4.00
CA ARG A 344 -10.88 10.63 2.99
C ARG A 344 -9.54 10.01 2.55
N GLU A 345 -8.68 9.65 3.51
CA GLU A 345 -7.39 9.02 3.20
C GLU A 345 -7.58 7.74 2.38
N TYR A 346 -8.56 6.93 2.74
CA TYR A 346 -8.85 5.68 2.02
C TYR A 346 -9.34 5.95 0.59
N GLY A 347 -10.25 6.90 0.42
CA GLY A 347 -10.82 7.24 -0.88
C GLY A 347 -9.84 7.93 -1.84
N GLU A 348 -8.93 8.76 -1.32
CA GLU A 348 -7.92 9.44 -2.15
C GLU A 348 -6.81 8.51 -2.63
N VAL A 349 -6.58 7.36 -1.97
CA VAL A 349 -5.42 6.49 -2.24
C VAL A 349 -5.76 5.30 -3.13
N LEU A 350 -7.03 4.89 -3.20
CA LEU A 350 -7.44 3.69 -3.92
C LEU A 350 -8.21 4.00 -5.22
N ALA A 351 -7.76 3.42 -6.31
CA ALA A 351 -8.51 3.34 -7.55
C ALA A 351 -9.58 2.23 -7.42
N LEU A 352 -10.82 2.60 -7.03
CA LEU A 352 -11.88 1.65 -6.69
C LEU A 352 -12.29 0.77 -7.89
N GLY A 353 -12.27 1.28 -9.12
CA GLY A 353 -12.56 0.45 -10.29
C GLY A 353 -11.52 -0.64 -10.50
N MET A 354 -10.23 -0.35 -10.24
CA MET A 354 -9.19 -1.37 -10.26
C MET A 354 -9.36 -2.38 -9.11
N HIS A 355 -9.67 -1.88 -7.90
CA HIS A 355 -10.01 -2.74 -6.77
C HIS A 355 -11.14 -3.71 -7.14
N ASN A 356 -12.22 -3.20 -7.71
CA ASN A 356 -13.37 -4.01 -8.12
C ASN A 356 -13.00 -5.06 -9.16
N SER A 357 -12.16 -4.71 -10.15
CA SER A 357 -11.70 -5.67 -11.17
C SER A 357 -10.94 -6.84 -10.56
N VAL A 358 -10.10 -6.58 -9.55
CA VAL A 358 -9.37 -7.64 -8.83
C VAL A 358 -10.32 -8.45 -7.95
N VAL A 359 -11.04 -7.82 -7.02
CA VAL A 359 -11.83 -8.58 -6.04
C VAL A 359 -12.99 -9.37 -6.67
N CYS A 360 -13.61 -8.83 -7.72
CA CYS A 360 -14.68 -9.52 -8.43
C CYS A 360 -14.19 -10.65 -9.35
N THR A 361 -12.89 -10.66 -9.66
CA THR A 361 -12.28 -11.73 -10.44
C THR A 361 -11.63 -12.77 -9.54
N GLU A 362 -10.87 -12.33 -8.55
CA GLU A 362 -9.89 -13.15 -7.83
C GLU A 362 -10.34 -13.55 -6.42
N ASP A 363 -11.34 -12.88 -5.82
CA ASP A 363 -11.75 -13.16 -4.44
C ASP A 363 -13.21 -13.60 -4.33
N VAL A 364 -14.17 -12.74 -4.67
CA VAL A 364 -15.60 -13.00 -4.47
C VAL A 364 -16.09 -14.30 -5.12
N PRO A 365 -15.65 -14.69 -6.34
CA PRO A 365 -16.04 -15.96 -6.93
C PRO A 365 -15.59 -17.21 -6.17
N PHE A 366 -14.64 -17.06 -5.25
CA PHE A 366 -14.06 -18.14 -4.45
C PHE A 366 -14.58 -18.14 -3.01
N TYR A 367 -15.58 -17.32 -2.68
CA TYR A 367 -16.24 -17.36 -1.39
C TYR A 367 -17.08 -18.62 -1.27
N ASP A 368 -16.70 -19.53 -0.38
CA ASP A 368 -17.46 -20.75 -0.12
C ASP A 368 -18.49 -20.50 0.99
N SER A 369 -19.74 -20.35 0.60
CA SER A 369 -20.86 -20.12 1.53
C SER A 369 -21.04 -21.24 2.57
N ARG A 370 -20.47 -22.43 2.34
CA ARG A 370 -20.53 -23.57 3.29
C ARG A 370 -19.53 -23.38 4.44
N THR A 371 -18.46 -22.61 4.23
CA THR A 371 -17.42 -22.36 5.25
C THR A 371 -17.56 -21.01 5.94
N ILE A 372 -18.35 -20.08 5.37
CA ILE A 372 -18.61 -18.76 5.94
C ILE A 372 -19.70 -18.85 7.02
N ASP A 373 -19.30 -18.76 8.29
CA ASP A 373 -20.22 -18.67 9.42
C ASP A 373 -20.77 -17.25 9.58
N ARG A 374 -21.82 -16.94 8.83
CA ARG A 374 -22.46 -15.59 8.84
C ARG A 374 -22.96 -15.20 10.23
N ALA A 375 -23.43 -16.15 11.04
CA ALA A 375 -23.89 -15.87 12.41
C ALA A 375 -22.73 -15.43 13.32
N ARG A 376 -21.55 -16.02 13.13
CA ARG A 376 -20.32 -15.59 13.82
C ARG A 376 -19.86 -14.22 13.35
N LEU A 377 -19.87 -13.97 12.02
CA LEU A 377 -19.51 -12.66 11.45
C LEU A 377 -20.42 -11.55 11.97
N ALA A 378 -21.73 -11.77 12.02
CA ALA A 378 -22.71 -10.79 12.50
C ALA A 378 -22.48 -10.33 13.96
N ARG A 379 -21.71 -11.07 14.74
CA ARG A 379 -21.34 -10.68 16.12
C ARG A 379 -20.13 -9.75 16.19
N THR A 380 -19.34 -9.66 15.13
CA THR A 380 -18.20 -8.73 15.03
C THR A 380 -18.68 -7.29 14.78
N PHE A 381 -17.80 -6.31 14.96
CA PHE A 381 -18.16 -4.92 14.70
C PHE A 381 -18.33 -4.62 13.18
N LEU A 382 -17.69 -5.39 12.31
CA LEU A 382 -17.87 -5.26 10.86
C LEU A 382 -19.11 -6.01 10.33
N GLY A 383 -19.61 -6.99 11.09
CA GLY A 383 -20.75 -7.79 10.67
C GLY A 383 -20.52 -8.50 9.34
N THR A 384 -21.55 -8.53 8.50
CA THR A 384 -21.50 -9.12 7.15
C THR A 384 -21.52 -8.08 6.03
N ALA A 385 -21.60 -6.78 6.38
CA ALA A 385 -21.86 -5.71 5.42
C ALA A 385 -20.85 -5.67 4.26
N GLN A 386 -19.55 -5.87 4.53
CA GLN A 386 -18.53 -5.91 3.48
C GLN A 386 -18.74 -7.09 2.52
N LEU A 387 -19.06 -8.28 3.03
CA LEU A 387 -19.29 -9.45 2.19
C LEU A 387 -20.53 -9.26 1.31
N ASP A 388 -21.60 -8.71 1.89
CA ASP A 388 -22.85 -8.48 1.20
C ASP A 388 -22.71 -7.40 0.13
N GLY A 389 -22.03 -6.30 0.46
CA GLY A 389 -21.71 -5.24 -0.47
C GLY A 389 -20.86 -5.72 -1.65
N LEU A 390 -19.80 -6.49 -1.38
CA LEU A 390 -18.98 -7.07 -2.44
C LEU A 390 -19.76 -8.06 -3.31
N ALA A 391 -20.64 -8.86 -2.71
CA ALA A 391 -21.49 -9.77 -3.46
C ALA A 391 -22.46 -9.00 -4.39
N THR A 392 -23.01 -7.88 -3.94
CA THR A 392 -23.87 -7.00 -4.74
C THR A 392 -23.09 -6.35 -5.87
N LEU A 393 -21.95 -5.76 -5.59
CA LEU A 393 -21.07 -5.11 -6.54
C LEU A 393 -20.59 -6.08 -7.63
N CYS A 394 -20.12 -7.26 -7.24
CA CYS A 394 -19.56 -8.25 -8.17
C CYS A 394 -20.60 -9.02 -9.00
N ARG A 395 -21.91 -8.83 -8.75
CA ARG A 395 -22.96 -9.25 -9.70
C ARG A 395 -23.01 -8.35 -10.94
N ILE A 396 -22.53 -7.12 -10.82
CA ILE A 396 -22.56 -6.09 -11.88
C ILE A 396 -21.19 -5.99 -12.55
N TRP A 397 -20.12 -5.99 -11.75
CA TRP A 397 -18.74 -5.86 -12.24
C TRP A 397 -18.31 -7.09 -13.02
N PRO A 398 -17.76 -6.98 -14.25
CA PRO A 398 -17.37 -8.14 -15.05
C PRO A 398 -16.18 -8.85 -14.43
N ARG A 399 -16.16 -10.16 -14.52
CA ARG A 399 -14.98 -10.96 -14.21
C ARG A 399 -13.95 -10.81 -15.31
N GLY A 400 -12.70 -10.70 -14.91
CA GLY A 400 -11.59 -10.50 -15.81
C GLY A 400 -10.76 -11.75 -16.08
N LEU A 401 -9.66 -11.55 -16.79
CA LEU A 401 -8.68 -12.59 -17.07
C LEU A 401 -7.92 -12.96 -15.79
N MET A 402 -7.94 -14.22 -15.42
CA MET A 402 -7.22 -14.77 -14.28
C MET A 402 -6.49 -16.05 -14.71
N ASP A 403 -5.21 -16.16 -14.35
CA ASP A 403 -4.47 -17.40 -14.54
C ASP A 403 -5.09 -18.51 -13.67
N PRO A 404 -5.34 -19.72 -14.21
CA PRO A 404 -6.08 -20.75 -13.49
C PRO A 404 -5.38 -21.27 -12.22
N ASP A 405 -4.10 -20.99 -12.08
CA ASP A 405 -3.28 -21.39 -10.95
C ASP A 405 -2.95 -20.22 -9.99
N LEU A 406 -3.66 -19.07 -10.11
CA LEU A 406 -3.44 -17.93 -9.21
C LEU A 406 -3.54 -18.33 -7.73
N HIS A 407 -4.54 -19.15 -7.40
CA HIS A 407 -4.78 -19.64 -6.04
C HIS A 407 -4.10 -20.98 -5.73
N ALA A 408 -3.37 -21.58 -6.67
CA ALA A 408 -2.64 -22.81 -6.38
C ALA A 408 -1.51 -22.57 -5.37
N PRO A 409 -1.14 -23.54 -4.55
CA PRO A 409 0.01 -23.42 -3.66
C PRO A 409 1.28 -22.99 -4.42
N LEU A 410 2.03 -22.06 -3.85
CA LEU A 410 3.31 -21.61 -4.39
C LEU A 410 4.44 -22.35 -3.67
N THR A 411 5.37 -22.93 -4.43
CA THR A 411 6.62 -23.49 -3.89
C THR A 411 7.80 -22.83 -4.59
N SER A 412 8.77 -22.33 -3.83
CA SER A 412 9.96 -21.67 -4.38
C SER A 412 11.12 -21.68 -3.40
N GLU A 413 12.33 -21.91 -3.93
CA GLU A 413 13.60 -21.82 -3.19
C GLU A 413 14.13 -20.38 -3.09
N VAL A 414 13.47 -19.40 -3.68
CA VAL A 414 13.87 -17.98 -3.58
C VAL A 414 13.84 -17.54 -2.12
N PRO A 415 14.92 -16.95 -1.61
CA PRO A 415 14.94 -16.43 -0.25
C PRO A 415 13.83 -15.42 0.01
N ALA A 416 13.09 -15.61 1.10
CA ALA A 416 11.93 -14.78 1.42
C ALA A 416 11.95 -14.28 2.87
N LEU A 417 11.63 -13.00 3.05
CA LEU A 417 11.41 -12.38 4.35
C LEU A 417 9.92 -12.05 4.48
N LEU A 418 9.26 -12.62 5.49
CA LEU A 418 7.85 -12.41 5.75
C LEU A 418 7.67 -11.58 7.01
N LEU A 419 6.90 -10.49 6.91
CA LEU A 419 6.71 -9.53 7.98
C LEU A 419 5.24 -9.48 8.38
N SER A 420 4.97 -9.45 9.68
CA SER A 420 3.60 -9.38 10.22
C SER A 420 3.56 -8.64 11.56
N GLY A 421 2.46 -7.95 11.82
CA GLY A 421 2.13 -7.44 13.15
C GLY A 421 1.20 -8.40 13.90
N SER A 422 1.35 -8.55 15.21
CA SER A 422 0.48 -9.45 15.99
C SER A 422 -0.97 -8.94 16.04
N ASP A 423 -1.17 -7.63 15.94
CA ASP A 423 -2.45 -6.95 16.03
C ASP A 423 -2.97 -6.49 14.64
N ASP A 424 -2.50 -7.17 13.56
CA ASP A 424 -2.90 -6.88 12.18
C ASP A 424 -4.38 -7.26 11.96
N PRO A 425 -5.27 -6.29 11.64
CA PRO A 425 -6.70 -6.52 11.46
C PRO A 425 -7.06 -7.11 10.10
N VAL A 426 -6.09 -7.30 9.20
CA VAL A 426 -6.33 -7.69 7.78
C VAL A 426 -5.57 -8.94 7.39
N THR A 427 -4.26 -8.97 7.70
CA THR A 427 -3.37 -10.07 7.33
C THR A 427 -2.58 -10.57 8.55
N PRO A 428 -3.26 -11.21 9.50
CA PRO A 428 -2.65 -11.67 10.75
C PRO A 428 -1.51 -12.66 10.52
N PRO A 429 -0.60 -12.86 11.50
CA PRO A 429 0.62 -13.69 11.35
C PRO A 429 0.37 -15.11 10.85
N ARG A 430 -0.82 -15.68 11.09
CA ARG A 430 -1.17 -17.01 10.56
C ARG A 430 -1.15 -17.07 9.02
N TYR A 431 -1.39 -15.94 8.34
CA TYR A 431 -1.33 -15.88 6.87
C TYR A 431 0.11 -15.96 6.37
N ALA A 432 1.04 -15.28 7.03
CA ALA A 432 2.47 -15.44 6.73
C ALA A 432 2.94 -16.87 6.98
N ALA A 433 2.50 -17.50 8.08
CA ALA A 433 2.81 -18.90 8.37
C ALA A 433 2.23 -19.87 7.32
N GLU A 434 1.08 -19.54 6.72
CA GLU A 434 0.50 -20.30 5.61
C GLU A 434 1.37 -20.18 4.35
N ALA A 435 1.76 -18.97 3.97
CA ALA A 435 2.62 -18.74 2.80
C ALA A 435 4.01 -19.36 2.96
N ALA A 436 4.58 -19.32 4.17
CA ALA A 436 5.90 -19.84 4.48
C ALA A 436 6.03 -21.36 4.24
N ARG A 437 4.92 -22.13 4.27
CA ARG A 437 4.93 -23.58 4.00
C ARG A 437 5.49 -23.94 2.62
N GLY A 438 5.31 -23.06 1.65
CA GLY A 438 5.84 -23.23 0.30
C GLY A 438 7.17 -22.53 0.04
N LEU A 439 7.74 -21.86 1.05
CA LEU A 439 8.96 -21.06 0.93
C LEU A 439 10.02 -21.53 1.94
N PRO A 440 10.71 -22.68 1.68
CA PRO A 440 11.61 -23.31 2.64
C PRO A 440 12.81 -22.44 3.04
N ASN A 441 13.21 -21.48 2.18
CA ASN A 441 14.26 -20.52 2.47
C ASN A 441 13.68 -19.18 3.01
N SER A 442 12.65 -19.23 3.83
CA SER A 442 12.03 -18.03 4.40
C SER A 442 12.34 -17.83 5.88
N LEU A 443 12.18 -16.57 6.31
CA LEU A 443 12.18 -16.15 7.71
C LEU A 443 10.95 -15.29 7.96
N SER A 444 10.14 -15.67 8.95
CA SER A 444 9.00 -14.86 9.40
C SER A 444 9.40 -14.03 10.64
N ILE A 445 9.10 -12.72 10.59
CA ILE A 445 9.24 -11.80 11.70
C ILE A 445 7.84 -11.33 12.10
N VAL A 446 7.47 -11.56 13.35
CA VAL A 446 6.22 -11.07 13.92
C VAL A 446 6.53 -10.00 14.96
N LEU A 447 6.02 -8.79 14.77
CA LEU A 447 6.19 -7.68 15.70
C LEU A 447 5.01 -7.60 16.66
N ALA A 448 5.30 -7.73 17.96
CA ALA A 448 4.26 -7.73 18.98
C ALA A 448 3.63 -6.34 19.16
N GLY A 449 2.30 -6.26 19.09
CA GLY A 449 1.51 -5.02 19.25
C GLY A 449 1.48 -4.12 18.02
N PHE A 450 2.11 -4.53 16.91
CA PHE A 450 2.05 -3.80 15.64
C PHE A 450 0.86 -4.26 14.81
N GLY A 451 0.30 -3.33 14.01
CA GLY A 451 -0.81 -3.58 13.11
C GLY A 451 -0.36 -4.02 11.71
N HIS A 452 -0.98 -3.45 10.66
CA HIS A 452 -0.79 -3.83 9.26
C HIS A 452 0.38 -3.07 8.63
N GLY A 453 1.36 -3.80 8.07
CA GLY A 453 2.59 -3.25 7.51
C GLY A 453 3.67 -2.99 8.55
N GLN A 454 4.91 -3.43 8.27
CA GLN A 454 6.00 -3.42 9.24
C GLN A 454 7.17 -2.52 8.84
N LEU A 455 7.06 -1.82 7.71
CA LEU A 455 8.16 -1.00 7.17
C LEU A 455 8.66 0.05 8.15
N THR A 456 7.74 0.76 8.83
CA THR A 456 8.06 1.87 9.73
C THR A 456 8.52 1.42 11.12
N ALA A 457 8.47 0.10 11.39
CA ALA A 457 8.89 -0.43 12.67
C ALA A 457 10.39 -0.18 12.92
N PRO A 458 10.78 0.09 14.19
CA PRO A 458 12.18 0.34 14.53
C PRO A 458 13.12 -0.74 14.00
N CYS A 459 14.22 -0.31 13.38
CA CYS A 459 15.30 -1.12 12.79
C CYS A 459 14.93 -1.92 11.52
N MET A 460 13.72 -1.86 11.02
CA MET A 460 13.32 -2.63 9.83
C MET A 460 14.17 -2.24 8.61
N ASP A 461 14.52 -0.98 8.46
CA ASP A 461 15.45 -0.47 7.45
C ASP A 461 16.77 -1.25 7.38
N ARG A 462 17.35 -1.62 8.54
CA ARG A 462 18.58 -2.41 8.63
C ARG A 462 18.35 -3.87 8.26
N VAL A 463 17.26 -4.45 8.73
CA VAL A 463 16.92 -5.85 8.44
C VAL A 463 16.68 -6.04 6.95
N LEU A 464 15.90 -5.14 6.31
CA LEU A 464 15.63 -5.18 4.87
C LEU A 464 16.93 -5.05 4.05
N ALA A 465 17.76 -4.07 4.39
CA ALA A 465 19.05 -3.85 3.69
C ALA A 465 19.98 -5.06 3.84
N ALA A 466 20.12 -5.62 5.04
CA ALA A 466 20.95 -6.80 5.30
C ALA A 466 20.44 -8.05 4.59
N PHE A 467 19.13 -8.24 4.50
CA PHE A 467 18.50 -9.33 3.75
C PHE A 467 18.78 -9.20 2.26
N LEU A 468 18.52 -8.02 1.68
CA LEU A 468 18.74 -7.77 0.25
C LEU A 468 20.22 -7.83 -0.13
N GLU A 469 21.13 -7.41 0.74
CA GLU A 469 22.58 -7.53 0.49
C GLU A 469 22.99 -9.00 0.28
N ARG A 470 22.49 -9.89 1.11
CA ARG A 470 22.86 -11.32 1.09
C ARG A 470 21.99 -12.17 0.18
N ALA A 471 20.76 -11.75 -0.10
CA ALA A 471 19.68 -12.60 -0.65
C ALA A 471 19.61 -13.95 0.09
N SER A 472 19.64 -13.92 1.42
CA SER A 472 19.62 -15.10 2.27
C SER A 472 19.11 -14.73 3.66
N VAL A 473 18.29 -15.60 4.22
CA VAL A 473 17.81 -15.49 5.62
C VAL A 473 18.78 -16.17 6.61
N ARG A 474 19.74 -16.96 6.12
CA ARG A 474 20.72 -17.64 6.99
C ARG A 474 21.64 -16.64 7.66
N GLY A 475 21.63 -16.63 9.01
CA GLY A 475 22.44 -15.70 9.79
C GLY A 475 22.03 -14.24 9.66
N LEU A 476 20.79 -13.96 9.22
CA LEU A 476 20.24 -12.62 9.23
C LEU A 476 20.03 -12.18 10.68
N ASP A 477 20.68 -11.08 11.08
CA ASP A 477 20.49 -10.51 12.41
C ASP A 477 19.17 -9.73 12.48
N THR A 478 18.24 -10.27 13.23
CA THR A 478 16.94 -9.66 13.53
C THR A 478 16.80 -9.31 15.00
N ALA A 479 17.90 -9.37 15.81
CA ALA A 479 17.82 -9.19 17.26
C ALA A 479 17.20 -7.85 17.66
N CYS A 480 17.42 -6.81 16.88
CA CYS A 480 16.88 -5.48 17.13
C CYS A 480 15.34 -5.41 17.06
N THR A 481 14.70 -6.28 16.27
CA THR A 481 13.23 -6.29 16.17
C THR A 481 12.55 -6.76 17.46
N ARG A 482 13.24 -7.55 18.31
CA ARG A 482 12.71 -7.97 19.61
C ARG A 482 12.51 -6.80 20.58
N ASN A 483 13.20 -5.69 20.36
CA ASN A 483 13.08 -4.47 21.15
C ASN A 483 12.12 -3.45 20.53
N ALA A 484 11.56 -3.74 19.35
CA ALA A 484 10.51 -2.89 18.78
C ALA A 484 9.29 -2.87 19.72
N ARG A 485 8.76 -1.69 19.95
CA ARG A 485 7.56 -1.48 20.75
C ARG A 485 6.58 -0.66 19.94
N PRO A 486 5.29 -0.98 19.97
CA PRO A 486 4.26 -0.15 19.37
C PRO A 486 4.21 1.21 20.06
N MET A 487 3.54 2.17 19.43
CA MET A 487 3.27 3.47 20.03
C MET A 487 2.58 3.30 21.38
N PRO A 488 3.06 3.96 22.47
CA PRO A 488 2.37 3.99 23.75
C PRO A 488 0.97 4.59 23.61
N PHE A 489 0.01 4.08 24.41
CA PHE A 489 -1.37 4.58 24.35
C PHE A 489 -1.47 6.04 24.80
N PHE A 490 -2.25 6.81 24.06
CA PHE A 490 -2.60 8.16 24.45
C PHE A 490 -3.54 8.13 25.66
N THR A 491 -3.10 8.70 26.77
CA THR A 491 -3.89 8.82 28.01
C THR A 491 -4.61 10.17 28.12
N SER A 492 -4.28 11.12 27.24
CA SER A 492 -4.92 12.42 27.07
C SER A 492 -4.73 12.93 25.65
N VAL A 493 -5.36 14.04 25.31
CA VAL A 493 -5.16 14.74 24.02
C VAL A 493 -3.71 15.25 23.83
N ASN A 494 -2.93 15.31 24.90
CA ASN A 494 -1.52 15.75 24.85
C ASN A 494 -0.55 14.58 24.60
N GLY A 495 -1.04 13.35 24.52
CA GLY A 495 -0.22 12.16 24.24
C GLY A 495 -0.25 11.08 25.30
N PRO A 496 0.71 10.15 25.23
CA PRO A 496 0.94 9.14 26.24
C PRO A 496 1.30 9.77 27.60
N ALA A 497 1.13 8.99 28.69
CA ALA A 497 1.70 9.37 29.98
C ALA A 497 3.23 9.45 29.85
N PRO A 498 3.86 10.44 30.52
CA PRO A 498 5.31 10.63 30.52
C PRO A 498 6.05 9.45 31.20
#